data_2feb45a9820d938021bce0f2d98a7694
#
_entry.id   2feb45a9820d938021bce0f2d98a7694
#
_cell.length_a   1.000
_cell.length_b   1.000
_cell.length_c   1.000
_cell.angle_alpha   90.00
_cell.angle_beta   90.00
_cell.angle_gamma   90.00
#
_symmetry.space_group_name_H-M   'P 1'
#
loop_
_entity.id
_entity.type
_entity.pdbx_description
1 polymer ?
#
loop_
_entity_poly.entity_id
_entity_poly.type
_entity_poly.pdbx_seq_one_letter_code
_entity_poly.pdbx_strand_id
1 'polypeptide(L)'
;MKCVLLDTNFLMIPGKFKVDVFAELNKLGFSPVVLTCVLGEINKIASSGGKAGGQAKVALAILDVRKPHMIAARGPADRALLGRATESNCAIATNDAALIAQARKNGITVLRLRQKKYIQEA
;
A
#
# COMPACT_ATOMS: atom_id res chain seq x y z
N MET A 1 -9.74 12.42 -8.45
CA MET A 1 -8.62 12.04 -7.59
C MET A 1 -7.71 11.07 -8.32
N LYS A 2 -6.42 11.16 -8.08
CA LYS A 2 -5.46 10.22 -8.65
C LYS A 2 -5.48 8.91 -7.89
N CYS A 3 -5.32 7.79 -8.57
CA CYS A 3 -5.23 6.48 -7.91
C CYS A 3 -3.84 6.26 -7.30
N VAL A 4 -3.81 5.56 -6.18
CA VAL A 4 -2.57 5.12 -5.55
C VAL A 4 -2.71 3.65 -5.14
N LEU A 5 -1.73 2.83 -5.54
CA LEU A 5 -1.67 1.43 -5.20
C LEU A 5 -0.87 1.26 -3.92
N LEU A 6 -1.42 0.54 -2.94
CA LEU A 6 -0.76 0.37 -1.64
C LEU A 6 0.00 -0.96 -1.60
N ASP A 7 1.28 -0.87 -1.21
CA ASP A 7 2.10 -2.03 -0.95
C ASP A 7 1.68 -2.70 0.37
N THR A 8 2.01 -3.98 0.51
CA THR A 8 1.70 -4.77 1.71
C THR A 8 2.18 -4.10 2.99
N ASN A 9 3.46 -3.69 3.03
CA ASN A 9 4.04 -3.05 4.21
C ASN A 9 3.39 -1.70 4.51
N PHE A 10 2.97 -0.98 3.48
CA PHE A 10 2.30 0.29 3.66
C PHE A 10 0.92 0.12 4.32
N LEU A 11 0.19 -0.93 3.95
CA LEU A 11 -1.08 -1.26 4.58
C LEU A 11 -0.93 -1.63 6.05
N MET A 12 0.25 -2.08 6.47
CA MET A 12 0.52 -2.45 7.85
C MET A 12 0.91 -1.26 8.74
N ILE A 13 1.13 -0.08 8.15
CA ILE A 13 1.53 1.13 8.89
C ILE A 13 0.56 1.48 10.03
N PRO A 14 -0.77 1.47 9.84
CA PRO A 14 -1.67 1.81 10.94
C PRO A 14 -1.50 0.93 12.18
N GLY A 15 -1.21 -0.35 11.98
CA GLY A 15 -0.94 -1.28 13.08
C GLY A 15 0.42 -1.06 13.74
N LYS A 16 1.39 -0.51 12.98
CA LYS A 16 2.74 -0.27 13.47
C LYS A 16 2.89 1.08 14.17
N PHE A 17 2.37 2.14 13.55
CA PHE A 17 2.68 3.52 13.95
C PHE A 17 1.43 4.36 14.25
N LYS A 18 0.26 3.77 14.20
CA LYS A 18 -1.02 4.44 14.46
C LYS A 18 -1.26 5.66 13.56
N VAL A 19 -0.83 5.55 12.31
CA VAL A 19 -1.09 6.56 11.28
C VAL A 19 -2.24 6.09 10.40
N ASP A 20 -3.24 6.93 10.19
CA ASP A 20 -4.35 6.60 9.28
C ASP A 20 -3.92 6.92 7.86
N VAL A 21 -3.32 5.92 7.18
CA VAL A 21 -2.77 6.12 5.83
C VAL A 21 -3.86 6.46 4.81
N PHE A 22 -5.06 5.94 4.99
CA PHE A 22 -6.16 6.22 4.07
C PHE A 22 -6.59 7.68 4.16
N ALA A 23 -6.73 8.20 5.38
CA ALA A 23 -7.07 9.60 5.58
C ALA A 23 -5.98 10.52 5.03
N GLU A 24 -4.71 10.18 5.29
CA GLU A 24 -3.59 10.98 4.81
C GLU A 24 -3.48 10.99 3.29
N LEU A 25 -3.70 9.85 2.64
CA LEU A 25 -3.70 9.78 1.18
C LEU A 25 -4.85 10.59 0.58
N ASN A 26 -6.03 10.53 1.18
CA ASN A 26 -7.18 11.31 0.73
C ASN A 26 -6.90 12.82 0.81
N LYS A 27 -6.27 13.27 1.89
CA LYS A 27 -5.88 14.67 2.05
C LYS A 27 -4.94 15.15 0.95
N LEU A 28 -4.10 14.26 0.44
CA LEU A 28 -3.17 14.56 -0.64
C LEU A 28 -3.81 14.45 -2.03
N GLY A 29 -5.08 14.11 -2.11
CA GLY A 29 -5.81 14.01 -3.36
C GLY A 29 -5.69 12.64 -4.03
N PHE A 30 -5.34 11.59 -3.29
CA PHE A 30 -5.20 10.25 -3.83
C PHE A 30 -6.33 9.34 -3.37
N SER A 31 -6.79 8.49 -4.29
CA SER A 31 -7.79 7.48 -4.02
C SER A 31 -7.09 6.11 -3.91
N PRO A 32 -7.12 5.48 -2.71
CA PRO A 32 -6.42 4.22 -2.50
C PRO A 32 -7.03 3.06 -3.30
N VAL A 33 -6.14 2.23 -3.84
CA VAL A 33 -6.49 1.02 -4.57
C VAL A 33 -5.63 -0.12 -4.04
N VAL A 34 -6.23 -1.30 -3.84
CA VAL A 34 -5.53 -2.47 -3.32
C VAL A 34 -5.63 -3.60 -4.33
N LEU A 35 -4.48 -4.22 -4.66
CA LEU A 35 -4.45 -5.39 -5.52
C LEU A 35 -4.76 -6.65 -4.71
N THR A 36 -5.47 -7.61 -5.32
CA THR A 36 -5.83 -8.85 -4.60
C THR A 36 -4.62 -9.66 -4.18
N CYS A 37 -3.50 -9.61 -4.92
CA CYS A 37 -2.28 -10.29 -4.51
C CYS A 37 -1.68 -9.67 -3.24
N VAL A 38 -1.82 -8.36 -3.05
CA VAL A 38 -1.41 -7.69 -1.81
C VAL A 38 -2.31 -8.13 -0.65
N LEU A 39 -3.62 -8.20 -0.87
CA LEU A 39 -4.54 -8.71 0.14
C LEU A 39 -4.17 -10.14 0.54
N GLY A 40 -3.79 -10.97 -0.42
CA GLY A 40 -3.33 -12.33 -0.15
C GLY A 40 -2.11 -12.37 0.75
N GLU A 41 -1.14 -11.47 0.54
CA GLU A 41 0.03 -11.36 1.41
C GLU A 41 -0.35 -10.94 2.83
N ILE A 42 -1.25 -9.97 2.95
CA ILE A 42 -1.75 -9.52 4.27
C ILE A 42 -2.43 -10.67 5.00
N ASN A 43 -3.27 -11.45 4.32
CA ASN A 43 -3.93 -12.60 4.92
C ASN A 43 -2.93 -13.65 5.42
N LYS A 44 -1.87 -13.90 4.66
CA LYS A 44 -0.79 -14.81 5.07
C LYS A 44 -0.11 -14.33 6.35
N ILE A 45 0.25 -13.05 6.40
CA ILE A 45 0.91 -12.48 7.57
C ILE A 45 -0.01 -12.55 8.78
N ALA A 46 -1.30 -12.23 8.61
CA ALA A 46 -2.29 -12.29 9.69
C ALA A 46 -2.39 -13.70 10.28
N SER A 47 -2.28 -14.74 9.44
CA SER A 47 -2.36 -16.15 9.87
C SER A 47 -1.08 -16.64 10.55
N SER A 48 0.05 -15.96 10.34
CA SER A 48 1.33 -16.41 10.90
C SER A 48 1.51 -16.06 12.38
N GLY A 49 0.66 -15.19 12.93
CA GLY A 49 0.72 -14.81 14.33
C GLY A 49 1.85 -13.84 14.67
N GLY A 50 2.10 -13.66 15.96
CA GLY A 50 3.12 -12.74 16.43
C GLY A 50 2.78 -11.27 16.21
N LYS A 51 3.78 -10.43 16.34
CA LYS A 51 3.63 -8.96 16.21
C LYS A 51 3.18 -8.57 14.80
N ALA A 52 3.81 -9.14 13.78
CA ALA A 52 3.44 -8.87 12.39
C ALA A 52 2.02 -9.35 12.09
N GLY A 53 1.63 -10.50 12.62
CA GLY A 53 0.26 -11.01 12.46
C GLY A 53 -0.77 -10.05 13.04
N GLY A 54 -0.48 -9.49 14.22
CA GLY A 54 -1.35 -8.50 14.84
C GLY A 54 -1.48 -7.23 14.00
N GLN A 55 -0.38 -6.76 13.43
CA GLN A 55 -0.39 -5.60 12.55
C GLN A 55 -1.18 -5.85 11.27
N ALA A 56 -1.06 -7.05 10.71
CA ALA A 56 -1.82 -7.45 9.53
C ALA A 56 -3.32 -7.54 9.84
N LYS A 57 -3.70 -8.00 11.02
CA LYS A 57 -5.10 -8.03 11.44
C LYS A 57 -5.70 -6.62 11.53
N VAL A 58 -4.92 -5.65 12.00
CA VAL A 58 -5.34 -4.24 12.00
C VAL A 58 -5.58 -3.78 10.56
N ALA A 59 -4.67 -4.12 9.64
CA ALA A 59 -4.82 -3.78 8.22
C ALA A 59 -6.12 -4.36 7.65
N LEU A 60 -6.40 -5.64 7.93
CA LEU A 60 -7.62 -6.29 7.46
C LEU A 60 -8.89 -5.60 8.00
N ALA A 61 -8.87 -5.22 9.28
CA ALA A 61 -10.00 -4.51 9.89
C ALA A 61 -10.24 -3.17 9.22
N ILE A 62 -9.18 -2.44 8.91
CA ILE A 62 -9.29 -1.14 8.23
C ILE A 62 -9.80 -1.32 6.80
N LEU A 63 -9.32 -2.33 6.08
CA LEU A 63 -9.80 -2.63 4.73
C LEU A 63 -11.29 -2.95 4.73
N ASP A 64 -11.77 -3.65 5.76
CA ASP A 64 -13.18 -3.99 5.89
C ASP A 64 -14.05 -2.76 6.10
N VAL A 65 -13.55 -1.75 6.81
CA VAL A 65 -14.27 -0.50 7.07
C VAL A 65 -14.16 0.48 5.90
N ARG A 66 -12.95 0.68 5.38
CA ARG A 66 -12.66 1.68 4.33
C ARG A 66 -13.11 1.23 2.95
N LYS A 67 -13.09 -0.08 2.70
CA LYS A 67 -13.50 -0.68 1.43
C LYS A 67 -12.92 0.02 0.21
N PRO A 68 -11.57 0.11 0.12
CA PRO A 68 -10.95 0.73 -1.05
C PRO A 68 -11.26 -0.07 -2.31
N HIS A 69 -11.09 0.56 -3.46
CA HIS A 69 -11.24 -0.14 -4.73
C HIS A 69 -10.25 -1.30 -4.81
N MET A 70 -10.74 -2.49 -5.18
CA MET A 70 -9.94 -3.69 -5.31
C MET A 70 -9.75 -4.03 -6.78
N ILE A 71 -8.53 -4.38 -7.17
CA ILE A 71 -8.22 -4.80 -8.52
C ILE A 71 -7.61 -6.20 -8.48
N ALA A 72 -8.15 -7.12 -9.29
CA ALA A 72 -7.63 -8.48 -9.39
C ALA A 72 -6.23 -8.45 -10.01
N ALA A 73 -5.27 -9.06 -9.34
CA ALA A 73 -3.90 -9.17 -9.82
C ALA A 73 -3.26 -10.42 -9.25
N ARG A 74 -2.37 -11.03 -10.03
CA ARG A 74 -1.66 -12.26 -9.65
C ARG A 74 -0.17 -12.04 -9.66
N GLY A 75 0.54 -12.97 -9.04
CA GLY A 75 1.99 -13.03 -9.04
C GLY A 75 2.61 -12.23 -7.91
N PRO A 76 3.93 -12.03 -7.97
CA PRO A 76 4.62 -11.26 -6.95
C PRO A 76 4.07 -9.84 -6.87
N ALA A 77 3.83 -9.35 -5.65
CA ALA A 77 3.22 -8.05 -5.44
C ALA A 77 4.00 -6.91 -6.10
N ASP A 78 5.32 -6.93 -6.00
CA ASP A 78 6.17 -5.87 -6.57
C ASP A 78 5.94 -5.72 -8.07
N ARG A 79 5.92 -6.82 -8.80
CA ARG A 79 5.68 -6.83 -10.24
C ARG A 79 4.28 -6.35 -10.58
N ALA A 80 3.30 -6.83 -9.83
CA ALA A 80 1.91 -6.47 -10.06
C ALA A 80 1.71 -4.97 -9.83
N LEU A 81 2.31 -4.42 -8.77
CA LEU A 81 2.24 -3.00 -8.46
C LEU A 81 2.87 -2.14 -9.57
N LEU A 82 4.09 -2.50 -10.00
CA LEU A 82 4.77 -1.76 -11.07
C LEU A 82 3.99 -1.81 -12.38
N GLY A 83 3.52 -2.99 -12.75
CA GLY A 83 2.77 -3.18 -13.99
C GLY A 83 1.47 -2.39 -14.01
N ARG A 84 0.69 -2.49 -12.94
CA ARG A 84 -0.59 -1.78 -12.85
C ARG A 84 -0.40 -0.27 -12.77
N ALA A 85 0.61 0.19 -12.03
CA ALA A 85 0.90 1.62 -11.92
C ALA A 85 1.23 2.22 -13.28
N THR A 86 2.03 1.52 -14.07
CA THR A 86 2.37 1.96 -15.43
C THR A 86 1.14 1.97 -16.33
N GLU A 87 0.38 0.89 -16.30
CA GLU A 87 -0.80 0.69 -17.15
C GLU A 87 -1.90 1.70 -16.88
N SER A 88 -2.16 1.98 -15.61
CA SER A 88 -3.27 2.83 -15.17
C SER A 88 -2.85 4.23 -14.74
N ASN A 89 -1.58 4.54 -14.85
CA ASN A 89 -1.01 5.83 -14.40
C ASN A 89 -1.34 6.12 -12.94
N CYS A 90 -1.17 5.12 -12.08
CA CYS A 90 -1.36 5.25 -10.63
C CYS A 90 -0.03 5.48 -9.94
N ALA A 91 -0.07 6.19 -8.80
CA ALA A 91 1.07 6.26 -7.89
C ALA A 91 1.19 4.94 -7.11
N ILE A 92 2.33 4.72 -6.46
CA ILE A 92 2.54 3.59 -5.54
C ILE A 92 2.87 4.16 -4.17
N ALA A 93 2.22 3.64 -3.13
CA ALA A 93 2.52 3.97 -1.75
C ALA A 93 3.35 2.83 -1.14
N THR A 94 4.60 3.11 -0.82
CA THR A 94 5.53 2.11 -0.27
C THR A 94 6.70 2.80 0.41
N ASN A 95 7.29 2.10 1.40
CA ASN A 95 8.56 2.50 2.00
C ASN A 95 9.71 1.56 1.61
N ASP A 96 9.46 0.58 0.76
CA ASP A 96 10.48 -0.36 0.29
C ASP A 96 11.43 0.34 -0.68
N ALA A 97 12.73 0.41 -0.30
CA ALA A 97 13.71 1.13 -1.08
C ALA A 97 13.89 0.58 -2.50
N ALA A 98 13.85 -0.74 -2.66
CA ALA A 98 14.00 -1.37 -3.97
C ALA A 98 12.81 -1.06 -4.87
N LEU A 99 11.60 -1.13 -4.33
CA LEU A 99 10.40 -0.82 -5.09
C LEU A 99 10.34 0.66 -5.47
N ILE A 100 10.74 1.55 -4.55
CA ILE A 100 10.85 2.99 -4.83
C ILE A 100 11.80 3.24 -6.00
N ALA A 101 12.98 2.63 -5.98
CA ALA A 101 13.96 2.81 -7.05
C ALA A 101 13.43 2.35 -8.40
N GLN A 102 12.78 1.19 -8.45
CA GLN A 102 12.20 0.67 -9.69
C GLN A 102 11.06 1.53 -10.20
N ALA A 103 10.19 1.99 -9.30
CA ALA A 103 9.07 2.85 -9.66
C ALA A 103 9.56 4.17 -10.25
N ARG A 104 10.53 4.80 -9.60
CA ARG A 104 11.09 6.07 -10.07
C ARG A 104 11.77 5.92 -11.42
N LYS A 105 12.46 4.82 -11.64
CA LYS A 105 13.10 4.50 -12.92
C LYS A 105 12.07 4.41 -14.05
N ASN A 106 10.85 4.01 -13.75
CA ASN A 106 9.76 3.89 -14.70
C ASN A 106 8.84 5.12 -14.73
N GLY A 107 9.24 6.21 -14.10
CA GLY A 107 8.46 7.45 -14.09
C GLY A 107 7.19 7.39 -13.25
N ILE A 108 7.10 6.44 -12.31
CA ILE A 108 5.94 6.29 -11.44
C ILE A 108 6.10 7.16 -10.20
N THR A 109 5.06 7.91 -9.85
CA THR A 109 5.02 8.70 -8.61
C THR A 109 4.98 7.76 -7.42
N VAL A 110 5.83 8.01 -6.42
CA VAL A 110 5.87 7.21 -5.20
C VAL A 110 5.55 8.08 -4.00
N LEU A 111 4.69 7.57 -3.13
CA LEU A 111 4.37 8.18 -1.85
C LEU A 111 4.93 7.29 -0.75
N ARG A 112 5.55 7.89 0.25
CA ARG A 112 6.11 7.13 1.36
C ARG A 112 5.84 7.81 2.70
N LEU A 113 5.91 7.02 3.78
CA LEU A 113 5.78 7.53 5.13
C LEU A 113 7.12 8.11 5.58
N ARG A 114 7.10 9.35 6.05
CA ARG A 114 8.29 10.04 6.59
C ARG A 114 8.15 10.19 8.10
N GLN A 115 9.25 9.97 8.81
CA GLN A 115 9.32 10.17 10.26
C GLN A 115 8.22 9.46 11.03
N LYS A 116 7.69 8.36 10.48
CA LYS A 116 6.59 7.58 11.07
C LYS A 116 5.33 8.42 11.34
N LYS A 117 5.13 9.51 10.63
CA LYS A 117 4.06 10.48 10.90
C LYS A 117 3.27 10.93 9.69
N TYR A 118 3.93 11.22 8.56
CA TYR A 118 3.25 11.85 7.42
C TYR A 118 3.68 11.23 6.09
N ILE A 119 2.83 11.39 5.10
CA ILE A 119 3.06 10.86 3.76
C ILE A 119 3.62 11.97 2.88
N GLN A 120 4.65 11.65 2.11
CA GLN A 120 5.34 12.58 1.24
C GLN A 120 5.73 11.88 -0.06
N GLU A 121 5.75 12.63 -1.17
CA GLU A 121 6.27 12.12 -2.43
C GLU A 121 7.77 11.84 -2.30
N ALA A 122 8.17 10.65 -2.72
CA ALA A 122 9.59 10.23 -2.66
C ALA A 122 10.37 10.73 -3.84
#